data_c2e0bea84a1f48edbe1e8f8afb569469
#
_entry.id   c2e0bea84a1f48edbe1e8f8afb569469
#
_cell.length_a   1.000
_cell.length_b   1.000
_cell.length_c   1.000
_cell.angle_alpha   90.00
_cell.angle_beta   90.00
_cell.angle_gamma   90.00
#
_symmetry.space_group_name_H-M   'P 1'
#
loop_
_entity.id
_entity.type
_entity.pdbx_description
1 polymer ?
#
loop_
_entity_poly.entity_id
_entity_poly.type
_entity_poly.pdbx_seq_one_letter_code
_entity_poly.pdbx_strand_id
1 'polypeptide(L)'
;MTFKAEGITKRFGPTVALDGVDIELVPGEIHALCGGNGSGKSTLIKTITGVEIADGGTFSVGGVVSPAPDVTPARSHEWGIRCLHQQGSTFGSLTVTENFAAGVGFPKGLGGRIDWRAARKQSRELLEEFEIDASPDQLLEELRPVTRQMVAIARVLQDRDDSAGGVLILDEPTASLSAADVDRLHEAVVRFAEAGTMVMYVTHRLGDLPGFASRATVLRDGRVVGELGASEIRHDRLVEMIVGVSEEELLSAASSHVVDASARDERLVLRDVVGGPVRGASLSVGAGEIVGVAGLVGAGRSSLLEMVFGSQEPESGSVELDGAPLRWRSGKPHDEVALVPENRVLDAAFLPLSLTENIVATTTGKCWRNGVLNHRAERAQVRQIVAESGIKAASEEAPFQTLSGGNQQKAIVARCLRGEPEVLLLDEPTQGVDFAARAAIHETIRTAASEGLCVLVVSSDLEELVLMCNKVVVLVDGVTTSTVSGSDLTPENLERLGFGEVVSGV
;
A
#
# COMPACT_ATOMS: atom_id res chain seq x y z
N MET A 1 33.25 -8.15 -2.94
CA MET A 1 32.95 -6.89 -3.66
C MET A 1 31.90 -6.18 -2.85
N THR A 2 32.01 -4.86 -2.57
CA THR A 2 30.99 -4.09 -1.82
C THR A 2 30.41 -3.03 -2.74
N PHE A 3 29.16 -2.64 -2.50
CA PHE A 3 28.53 -1.50 -3.14
C PHE A 3 28.37 -0.37 -2.12
N LYS A 4 28.74 0.86 -2.50
CA LYS A 4 28.54 2.05 -1.68
C LYS A 4 27.93 3.16 -2.52
N ALA A 5 26.99 3.87 -1.92
CA ALA A 5 26.47 5.16 -2.38
C ALA A 5 26.82 6.20 -1.31
N GLU A 6 27.49 7.29 -1.68
CA GLU A 6 27.98 8.31 -0.74
C GLU A 6 27.55 9.69 -1.19
N GLY A 7 26.88 10.44 -0.31
CA GLY A 7 26.47 11.80 -0.53
C GLY A 7 25.45 11.98 -1.68
N ILE A 8 24.61 11.00 -1.95
CA ILE A 8 23.69 11.03 -3.08
C ILE A 8 22.64 12.13 -2.90
N THR A 9 22.58 13.03 -3.89
CA THR A 9 21.64 14.15 -3.92
C THR A 9 20.77 14.10 -5.17
N LYS A 10 19.48 14.45 -5.02
CA LYS A 10 18.55 14.61 -6.15
C LYS A 10 17.46 15.62 -5.84
N ARG A 11 17.21 16.52 -6.81
CA ARG A 11 16.15 17.53 -6.75
C ARG A 11 15.22 17.44 -7.95
N PHE A 12 13.94 17.65 -7.71
CA PHE A 12 12.93 17.82 -8.76
C PHE A 12 12.28 19.20 -8.59
N GLY A 13 12.77 20.16 -9.35
CA GLY A 13 12.37 21.56 -9.18
C GLY A 13 12.63 22.05 -7.74
N PRO A 14 11.63 22.51 -6.99
CA PRO A 14 11.80 22.96 -5.60
C PRO A 14 11.93 21.80 -4.59
N THR A 15 11.56 20.58 -4.98
CA THR A 15 11.51 19.42 -4.08
C THR A 15 12.89 18.75 -4.01
N VAL A 16 13.42 18.58 -2.80
CA VAL A 16 14.63 17.78 -2.53
C VAL A 16 14.17 16.37 -2.25
N ALA A 17 14.47 15.44 -3.17
CA ALA A 17 14.10 14.04 -3.04
C ALA A 17 15.18 13.20 -2.33
N LEU A 18 16.45 13.55 -2.49
CA LEU A 18 17.60 12.99 -1.77
C LEU A 18 18.54 14.13 -1.37
N ASP A 19 18.98 14.09 -0.11
CA ASP A 19 19.83 15.15 0.48
C ASP A 19 21.00 14.52 1.26
N GLY A 20 22.03 14.09 0.49
CA GLY A 20 23.23 13.51 1.04
C GLY A 20 23.02 12.09 1.60
N VAL A 21 22.41 11.21 0.82
CA VAL A 21 22.12 9.83 1.25
C VAL A 21 23.36 8.96 1.11
N ASP A 22 23.69 8.27 2.20
CA ASP A 22 24.76 7.26 2.27
C ASP A 22 24.14 5.88 2.50
N ILE A 23 24.59 4.86 1.75
CA ILE A 23 24.22 3.45 1.96
C ILE A 23 25.33 2.53 1.50
N GLU A 24 25.58 1.46 2.26
CA GLU A 24 26.55 0.43 1.93
C GLU A 24 25.89 -0.95 1.92
N LEU A 25 26.18 -1.73 0.88
CA LEU A 25 25.76 -3.13 0.78
C LEU A 25 27.00 -4.03 0.77
N VAL A 26 26.97 -5.11 1.53
CA VAL A 26 28.06 -6.09 1.59
C VAL A 26 27.58 -7.47 1.11
N PRO A 27 28.48 -8.31 0.55
CA PRO A 27 28.12 -9.65 0.08
C PRO A 27 27.53 -10.51 1.20
N GLY A 28 26.50 -11.25 0.87
CA GLY A 28 25.86 -12.15 1.83
C GLY A 28 24.89 -11.46 2.78
N GLU A 29 24.57 -10.18 2.55
CA GLU A 29 23.72 -9.39 3.42
C GLU A 29 22.38 -9.10 2.76
N ILE A 30 21.31 -9.20 3.56
CA ILE A 30 19.99 -8.64 3.23
C ILE A 30 19.87 -7.31 3.96
N HIS A 31 19.99 -6.22 3.21
CA HIS A 31 19.90 -4.86 3.71
C HIS A 31 18.51 -4.28 3.43
N ALA A 32 17.71 -4.07 4.46
CA ALA A 32 16.39 -3.45 4.33
C ALA A 32 16.51 -1.93 4.13
N LEU A 33 15.80 -1.39 3.14
CA LEU A 33 15.63 0.06 2.96
C LEU A 33 14.20 0.43 3.35
N CYS A 34 14.05 1.08 4.50
CA CYS A 34 12.77 1.44 5.08
C CYS A 34 12.50 2.95 4.97
N GLY A 35 11.25 3.34 5.14
CA GLY A 35 10.85 4.76 5.15
C GLY A 35 9.45 4.94 4.61
N GLY A 36 8.82 6.07 4.94
CA GLY A 36 7.49 6.44 4.45
C GLY A 36 7.46 6.70 2.94
N ASN A 37 6.24 6.86 2.37
CA ASN A 37 6.10 7.28 0.99
C ASN A 37 6.62 8.72 0.81
N GLY A 38 7.38 8.95 -0.26
CA GLY A 38 8.04 10.23 -0.46
C GLY A 38 9.34 10.43 0.33
N SER A 39 9.80 9.43 1.11
CA SER A 39 11.07 9.52 1.84
C SER A 39 12.31 9.47 0.95
N GLY A 40 12.16 9.15 -0.34
CA GLY A 40 13.27 9.10 -1.30
C GLY A 40 13.67 7.70 -1.76
N LYS A 41 13.10 6.59 -1.22
CA LYS A 41 13.48 5.21 -1.56
C LYS A 41 13.48 4.92 -3.07
N SER A 42 12.35 5.15 -3.73
CA SER A 42 12.23 4.90 -5.18
C SER A 42 13.15 5.83 -6.00
N THR A 43 13.43 7.05 -5.52
CA THR A 43 14.40 7.94 -6.14
C THR A 43 15.81 7.40 -5.99
N LEU A 44 16.18 6.90 -4.81
CA LEU A 44 17.49 6.26 -4.57
C LEU A 44 17.67 5.04 -5.47
N ILE A 45 16.66 4.15 -5.56
CA ILE A 45 16.69 2.99 -6.46
C ILE A 45 16.90 3.44 -7.92
N LYS A 46 16.15 4.44 -8.39
CA LYS A 46 16.27 4.95 -9.76
C LYS A 46 17.64 5.60 -10.03
N THR A 47 18.27 6.24 -9.03
CA THR A 47 19.62 6.78 -9.19
C THR A 47 20.68 5.67 -9.20
N ILE A 48 20.54 4.63 -8.35
CA ILE A 48 21.43 3.47 -8.36
C ILE A 48 21.34 2.70 -9.67
N THR A 49 20.13 2.55 -10.21
CA THR A 49 19.89 1.87 -11.50
C THR A 49 20.18 2.75 -12.72
N GLY A 50 20.52 4.03 -12.53
CA GLY A 50 20.81 4.98 -13.58
C GLY A 50 19.60 5.41 -14.43
N VAL A 51 18.39 5.05 -14.01
CA VAL A 51 17.13 5.48 -14.67
C VAL A 51 16.89 6.97 -14.42
N GLU A 52 17.29 7.44 -13.23
CA GLU A 52 17.25 8.84 -12.85
C GLU A 52 18.68 9.34 -12.59
N ILE A 53 19.04 10.46 -13.16
CA ILE A 53 20.37 11.04 -12.99
C ILE A 53 20.45 11.74 -11.63
N ALA A 54 21.38 11.31 -10.76
CA ALA A 54 21.64 12.01 -9.51
C ALA A 54 22.25 13.40 -9.78
N ASP A 55 22.04 14.37 -8.89
CA ASP A 55 22.61 15.71 -9.01
C ASP A 55 24.02 15.78 -8.38
N GLY A 56 24.36 14.86 -7.47
CA GLY A 56 25.67 14.77 -6.81
C GLY A 56 25.85 13.49 -6.05
N GLY A 57 27.05 13.32 -5.52
CA GLY A 57 27.49 12.11 -4.81
C GLY A 57 28.32 11.16 -5.66
N THR A 58 28.66 10.01 -5.10
CA THR A 58 29.44 8.96 -5.76
C THR A 58 28.87 7.58 -5.52
N PHE A 59 29.03 6.69 -6.51
CA PHE A 59 28.84 5.25 -6.33
C PHE A 59 30.19 4.53 -6.41
N SER A 60 30.38 3.53 -5.57
CA SER A 60 31.57 2.68 -5.57
C SER A 60 31.16 1.21 -5.63
N VAL A 61 31.75 0.47 -6.57
CA VAL A 61 31.50 -0.96 -6.77
C VAL A 61 32.84 -1.68 -6.84
N GLY A 62 33.13 -2.57 -5.88
CA GLY A 62 34.40 -3.27 -5.79
C GLY A 62 35.62 -2.34 -5.70
N GLY A 63 35.47 -1.15 -5.12
CA GLY A 63 36.53 -0.14 -4.98
C GLY A 63 36.70 0.79 -6.18
N VAL A 64 35.93 0.61 -7.27
CA VAL A 64 35.90 1.53 -8.39
C VAL A 64 34.85 2.60 -8.12
N VAL A 65 35.30 3.85 -7.97
CA VAL A 65 34.43 5.01 -7.70
C VAL A 65 34.02 5.68 -9.01
N SER A 66 32.75 6.05 -9.12
CA SER A 66 32.20 6.83 -10.23
C SER A 66 31.31 7.96 -9.69
N PRO A 67 31.38 9.17 -10.26
CA PRO A 67 30.40 10.21 -9.93
C PRO A 67 28.97 9.71 -10.19
N ALA A 68 28.07 9.96 -9.26
CA ALA A 68 26.69 9.50 -9.38
C ALA A 68 25.95 10.09 -10.61
N PRO A 69 26.22 11.36 -11.04
CA PRO A 69 25.62 11.91 -12.26
C PRO A 69 26.04 11.19 -13.56
N ASP A 70 27.13 10.42 -13.55
CA ASP A 70 27.64 9.73 -14.73
C ASP A 70 27.10 8.31 -14.88
N VAL A 71 26.26 7.86 -13.92
CA VAL A 71 25.72 6.50 -13.91
C VAL A 71 24.53 6.41 -14.84
N THR A 72 24.63 5.52 -15.81
CA THR A 72 23.58 5.17 -16.76
C THR A 72 23.03 3.77 -16.49
N PRO A 73 21.87 3.37 -17.03
CA PRO A 73 21.36 2.01 -16.88
C PRO A 73 22.35 0.93 -17.38
N ALA A 74 23.06 1.21 -18.48
CA ALA A 74 24.08 0.30 -19.00
C ALA A 74 25.24 0.13 -18.00
N ARG A 75 25.71 1.23 -17.39
CA ARG A 75 26.78 1.19 -16.40
C ARG A 75 26.36 0.46 -15.12
N SER A 76 25.15 0.71 -14.64
CA SER A 76 24.59 0.00 -13.50
C SER A 76 24.48 -1.51 -13.77
N HIS A 77 24.03 -1.88 -14.98
CA HIS A 77 23.97 -3.28 -15.42
C HIS A 77 25.36 -3.93 -15.49
N GLU A 78 26.39 -3.24 -16.02
CA GLU A 78 27.80 -3.69 -16.04
C GLU A 78 28.34 -3.95 -14.62
N TRP A 79 27.91 -3.19 -13.62
CA TRP A 79 28.23 -3.39 -12.22
C TRP A 79 27.53 -4.58 -11.56
N GLY A 80 26.71 -5.31 -12.31
CA GLY A 80 25.92 -6.42 -11.78
C GLY A 80 24.73 -5.99 -10.94
N ILE A 81 24.29 -4.73 -11.04
CA ILE A 81 23.10 -4.25 -10.33
C ILE A 81 21.85 -4.71 -11.11
N ARG A 82 20.97 -5.40 -10.43
CA ARG A 82 19.70 -5.90 -10.95
C ARG A 82 18.57 -5.40 -10.06
N CYS A 83 17.48 -4.94 -10.68
CA CYS A 83 16.34 -4.40 -9.93
C CYS A 83 15.04 -5.05 -10.37
N LEU A 84 14.29 -5.54 -9.40
CA LEU A 84 12.90 -5.93 -9.55
C LEU A 84 12.02 -4.79 -9.06
N HIS A 85 11.36 -4.09 -9.99
CA HIS A 85 10.45 -3.00 -9.67
C HIS A 85 9.06 -3.51 -9.28
N GLN A 86 8.35 -2.75 -8.47
CA GLN A 86 7.00 -3.05 -7.96
C GLN A 86 5.98 -3.32 -9.08
N GLN A 87 6.06 -2.62 -10.21
CA GLN A 87 5.15 -2.78 -11.35
C GLN A 87 5.92 -2.99 -12.66
N GLY A 88 5.31 -3.76 -13.58
CA GLY A 88 5.83 -3.93 -14.96
C GLY A 88 6.99 -4.90 -15.10
N SER A 89 7.31 -5.67 -14.07
CA SER A 89 8.43 -6.62 -14.11
C SER A 89 8.13 -7.92 -14.88
N THR A 90 6.87 -8.18 -15.22
CA THR A 90 6.45 -9.41 -15.94
C THR A 90 5.28 -9.16 -16.88
N PHE A 91 5.06 -10.08 -17.82
CA PHE A 91 4.00 -10.03 -18.81
C PHE A 91 3.07 -11.22 -18.58
N GLY A 92 1.89 -11.02 -18.00
CA GLY A 92 0.93 -12.06 -17.61
C GLY A 92 0.47 -12.92 -18.78
N SER A 93 0.21 -12.31 -19.93
CA SER A 93 -0.25 -12.97 -21.16
C SER A 93 0.83 -13.73 -21.93
N LEU A 94 2.08 -13.65 -21.49
CA LEU A 94 3.19 -14.41 -22.07
C LEU A 94 3.50 -15.66 -21.23
N THR A 95 4.06 -16.68 -21.89
CA THR A 95 4.55 -17.89 -21.21
C THR A 95 5.77 -17.59 -20.34
N VAL A 96 6.12 -18.50 -19.45
CA VAL A 96 7.34 -18.41 -18.63
C VAL A 96 8.58 -18.28 -19.56
N THR A 97 8.66 -19.08 -20.63
CA THR A 97 9.76 -18.99 -21.62
C THR A 97 9.85 -17.61 -22.27
N GLU A 98 8.73 -17.02 -22.65
CA GLU A 98 8.69 -15.70 -23.26
C GLU A 98 9.04 -14.60 -22.26
N ASN A 99 8.64 -14.74 -21.01
CA ASN A 99 9.05 -13.83 -19.93
C ASN A 99 10.56 -13.85 -19.69
N PHE A 100 11.19 -15.02 -19.66
CA PHE A 100 12.64 -15.11 -19.53
C PHE A 100 13.34 -14.50 -20.78
N ALA A 101 12.88 -14.84 -21.97
CA ALA A 101 13.45 -14.29 -23.21
C ALA A 101 13.27 -12.77 -23.35
N ALA A 102 12.25 -12.17 -22.75
CA ALA A 102 12.04 -10.72 -22.79
C ALA A 102 13.19 -9.94 -22.11
N GLY A 103 13.94 -10.55 -21.20
CA GLY A 103 15.12 -9.95 -20.54
C GLY A 103 16.39 -9.96 -21.41
N VAL A 104 16.70 -11.12 -21.99
CA VAL A 104 18.00 -11.36 -22.67
C VAL A 104 17.88 -11.64 -24.16
N GLY A 105 16.66 -11.77 -24.67
CA GLY A 105 16.37 -12.11 -26.05
C GLY A 105 16.20 -13.63 -26.27
N PHE A 106 15.62 -13.97 -27.43
CA PHE A 106 15.44 -15.38 -27.80
C PHE A 106 16.71 -15.96 -28.42
N PRO A 107 17.07 -17.21 -28.10
CA PRO A 107 18.11 -17.92 -28.84
C PRO A 107 17.75 -18.04 -30.32
N LYS A 108 18.75 -17.81 -31.19
CA LYS A 108 18.56 -17.79 -32.64
C LYS A 108 19.07 -19.11 -33.25
N GLY A 109 18.25 -19.75 -34.05
CA GLY A 109 18.59 -20.91 -34.88
C GLY A 109 19.06 -20.52 -36.26
N LEU A 110 19.12 -21.50 -37.14
CA LEU A 110 19.49 -21.34 -38.55
C LEU A 110 18.59 -20.29 -39.25
N GLY A 111 19.23 -19.35 -39.93
CA GLY A 111 18.54 -18.27 -40.64
C GLY A 111 17.96 -17.17 -39.74
N GLY A 112 18.40 -17.06 -38.48
CA GLY A 112 17.99 -15.97 -37.57
C GLY A 112 16.59 -16.14 -36.97
N ARG A 113 15.95 -17.31 -37.18
CA ARG A 113 14.65 -17.63 -36.56
C ARG A 113 14.82 -17.96 -35.09
N ILE A 114 13.76 -17.74 -34.29
CA ILE A 114 13.74 -18.12 -32.87
C ILE A 114 13.86 -19.65 -32.77
N ASP A 115 14.83 -20.12 -31.97
CA ASP A 115 14.95 -21.53 -31.59
C ASP A 115 14.14 -21.80 -30.31
N TRP A 116 12.87 -22.11 -30.47
CA TRP A 116 11.97 -22.41 -29.36
C TRP A 116 12.38 -23.62 -28.53
N ARG A 117 13.11 -24.59 -29.14
CA ARG A 117 13.59 -25.76 -28.41
C ARG A 117 14.71 -25.37 -27.44
N ALA A 118 15.64 -24.53 -27.90
CA ALA A 118 16.69 -23.99 -27.07
C ALA A 118 16.12 -23.05 -25.98
N ALA A 119 15.14 -22.18 -26.33
CA ALA A 119 14.48 -21.28 -25.37
C ALA A 119 13.80 -22.07 -24.26
N ARG A 120 13.01 -23.10 -24.56
CA ARG A 120 12.38 -23.95 -23.53
C ARG A 120 13.39 -24.75 -22.70
N LYS A 121 14.52 -25.13 -23.28
CA LYS A 121 15.58 -25.80 -22.53
C LYS A 121 16.19 -24.85 -21.49
N GLN A 122 16.56 -23.64 -21.92
CA GLN A 122 17.10 -22.60 -21.02
C GLN A 122 16.10 -22.25 -19.91
N SER A 123 14.80 -22.12 -20.26
CA SER A 123 13.77 -21.84 -19.26
C SER A 123 13.63 -22.96 -18.24
N ARG A 124 13.79 -24.21 -18.64
CA ARG A 124 13.74 -25.35 -17.73
C ARG A 124 14.92 -25.35 -16.77
N GLU A 125 16.12 -25.07 -17.29
CA GLU A 125 17.35 -24.93 -16.51
C GLU A 125 17.22 -23.81 -15.46
N LEU A 126 16.64 -22.66 -15.82
CA LEU A 126 16.36 -21.57 -14.88
C LEU A 126 15.30 -21.96 -13.82
N LEU A 127 14.21 -22.62 -14.24
CA LEU A 127 13.19 -23.08 -13.30
C LEU A 127 13.77 -24.07 -12.27
N GLU A 128 14.65 -24.96 -12.71
CA GLU A 128 15.37 -25.91 -11.85
C GLU A 128 16.37 -25.19 -10.92
N GLU A 129 17.17 -24.26 -11.45
CA GLU A 129 18.15 -23.48 -10.68
C GLU A 129 17.50 -22.66 -9.56
N PHE A 130 16.37 -22.03 -9.85
CA PHE A 130 15.65 -21.20 -8.88
C PHE A 130 14.56 -21.95 -8.11
N GLU A 131 14.46 -23.27 -8.26
CA GLU A 131 13.48 -24.14 -7.57
C GLU A 131 12.03 -23.66 -7.78
N ILE A 132 11.68 -23.26 -9.03
CA ILE A 132 10.37 -22.72 -9.37
C ILE A 132 9.49 -23.84 -9.92
N ASP A 133 8.38 -24.13 -9.25
CA ASP A 133 7.39 -25.10 -9.69
C ASP A 133 6.47 -24.48 -10.77
N ALA A 134 6.94 -24.51 -12.01
CA ALA A 134 6.20 -24.03 -13.19
C ALA A 134 6.66 -24.74 -14.46
N SER A 135 5.81 -24.72 -15.50
CA SER A 135 6.16 -25.21 -16.84
C SER A 135 6.64 -24.07 -17.73
N PRO A 136 7.65 -24.30 -18.61
CA PRO A 136 8.10 -23.32 -19.59
C PRO A 136 6.99 -22.76 -20.51
N ASP A 137 6.00 -23.56 -20.84
CA ASP A 137 4.90 -23.20 -21.74
C ASP A 137 3.65 -22.67 -21.03
N GLN A 138 3.65 -22.62 -19.68
CA GLN A 138 2.55 -22.10 -18.87
C GLN A 138 2.48 -20.58 -18.96
N LEU A 139 1.27 -20.02 -19.05
CA LEU A 139 1.06 -18.57 -19.00
C LEU A 139 1.37 -18.04 -17.61
N LEU A 140 2.01 -16.88 -17.54
CA LEU A 140 2.42 -16.33 -16.26
C LEU A 140 1.22 -15.94 -15.37
N GLU A 141 0.11 -15.49 -15.96
CA GLU A 141 -1.13 -15.16 -15.24
C GLU A 141 -1.82 -16.36 -14.59
N GLU A 142 -1.53 -17.59 -15.05
CA GLU A 142 -2.06 -18.84 -14.47
C GLU A 142 -1.28 -19.29 -13.23
N LEU A 143 -0.09 -18.73 -13.01
CA LEU A 143 0.74 -19.08 -11.86
C LEU A 143 0.24 -18.41 -10.58
N ARG A 144 0.54 -19.02 -9.42
CA ARG A 144 0.33 -18.38 -8.11
C ARG A 144 1.14 -17.10 -8.01
N PRO A 145 0.70 -16.10 -7.24
CA PRO A 145 1.41 -14.83 -7.07
C PRO A 145 2.89 -14.99 -6.68
N VAL A 146 3.21 -15.86 -5.72
CA VAL A 146 4.60 -16.12 -5.31
C VAL A 146 5.43 -16.74 -6.45
N THR A 147 4.85 -17.70 -7.20
CA THR A 147 5.55 -18.32 -8.34
C THR A 147 5.83 -17.31 -9.44
N ARG A 148 4.89 -16.40 -9.72
CA ARG A 148 5.10 -15.26 -10.64
C ARG A 148 6.25 -14.36 -10.17
N GLN A 149 6.31 -14.09 -8.87
CA GLN A 149 7.36 -13.28 -8.28
C GLN A 149 8.73 -13.97 -8.40
N MET A 150 8.79 -15.27 -8.16
CA MET A 150 10.02 -16.07 -8.34
C MET A 150 10.48 -16.08 -9.80
N VAL A 151 9.58 -16.23 -10.77
CA VAL A 151 9.90 -16.10 -12.21
C VAL A 151 10.45 -14.70 -12.53
N ALA A 152 9.89 -13.64 -11.93
CA ALA A 152 10.38 -12.29 -12.12
C ALA A 152 11.81 -12.10 -11.56
N ILE A 153 12.11 -12.65 -10.39
CA ILE A 153 13.45 -12.64 -9.79
C ILE A 153 14.43 -13.44 -10.65
N ALA A 154 14.07 -14.66 -11.04
CA ALA A 154 14.91 -15.50 -11.90
C ALA A 154 15.23 -14.81 -13.22
N ARG A 155 14.24 -14.13 -13.84
CA ARG A 155 14.42 -13.32 -15.05
C ARG A 155 15.44 -12.21 -14.87
N VAL A 156 15.43 -11.55 -13.74
CA VAL A 156 16.35 -10.43 -13.43
C VAL A 156 17.77 -10.94 -13.17
N LEU A 157 17.88 -12.15 -12.63
CA LEU A 157 19.17 -12.77 -12.28
C LEU A 157 19.77 -13.69 -13.34
N GLN A 158 19.03 -14.02 -14.41
CA GLN A 158 19.45 -15.03 -15.42
C GLN A 158 20.76 -14.69 -16.17
N ASP A 159 21.16 -13.42 -16.22
CA ASP A 159 22.38 -12.94 -16.89
C ASP A 159 23.45 -12.48 -15.89
N ARG A 160 23.35 -12.89 -14.62
CA ARG A 160 24.35 -12.56 -13.60
C ARG A 160 25.68 -13.29 -13.88
N ASP A 161 26.76 -12.60 -13.58
CA ASP A 161 28.09 -13.22 -13.50
C ASP A 161 28.31 -13.71 -12.08
N ASP A 162 28.22 -15.00 -11.85
CA ASP A 162 28.38 -15.62 -10.53
C ASP A 162 29.74 -15.34 -9.88
N SER A 163 30.77 -14.97 -10.69
CA SER A 163 32.11 -14.67 -10.19
C SER A 163 32.26 -13.25 -9.64
N ALA A 164 31.36 -12.33 -9.98
CA ALA A 164 31.53 -10.90 -9.69
C ALA A 164 30.79 -10.41 -8.43
N GLY A 165 29.83 -11.18 -7.88
CA GLY A 165 28.97 -10.76 -6.77
C GLY A 165 28.13 -9.55 -7.17
N GLY A 166 26.83 -9.70 -7.40
CA GLY A 166 25.92 -8.63 -7.86
C GLY A 166 25.10 -8.01 -6.73
N VAL A 167 24.41 -6.93 -7.07
CA VAL A 167 23.38 -6.31 -6.22
C VAL A 167 22.00 -6.65 -6.77
N LEU A 168 21.16 -7.25 -5.95
CA LEU A 168 19.74 -7.48 -6.23
C LEU A 168 18.90 -6.48 -5.42
N ILE A 169 18.20 -5.61 -6.12
CA ILE A 169 17.25 -4.67 -5.52
C ILE A 169 15.85 -5.25 -5.70
N LEU A 170 15.14 -5.46 -4.60
CA LEU A 170 13.75 -5.92 -4.57
C LEU A 170 12.87 -4.80 -4.04
N ASP A 171 12.08 -4.17 -4.92
CA ASP A 171 11.20 -3.05 -4.56
C ASP A 171 9.78 -3.55 -4.30
N GLU A 172 9.39 -3.62 -3.03
CA GLU A 172 8.10 -4.10 -2.51
C GLU A 172 7.67 -5.49 -3.02
N PRO A 173 8.54 -6.51 -2.93
CA PRO A 173 8.27 -7.81 -3.56
C PRO A 173 7.12 -8.59 -2.92
N THR A 174 6.65 -8.21 -1.73
CA THR A 174 5.60 -8.91 -0.96
C THR A 174 4.23 -8.21 -0.99
N ALA A 175 4.07 -7.09 -1.72
CA ALA A 175 2.86 -6.26 -1.67
C ALA A 175 1.55 -7.03 -1.99
N SER A 176 1.61 -8.09 -2.80
CA SER A 176 0.44 -8.89 -3.23
C SER A 176 0.48 -10.34 -2.76
N LEU A 177 1.33 -10.67 -1.77
CA LEU A 177 1.53 -12.04 -1.29
C LEU A 177 0.80 -12.30 0.04
N SER A 178 0.31 -13.54 0.21
CA SER A 178 -0.15 -14.05 1.49
C SER A 178 1.03 -14.27 2.45
N ALA A 179 0.79 -14.34 3.76
CA ALA A 179 1.85 -14.57 4.75
C ALA A 179 2.69 -15.84 4.43
N ALA A 180 2.05 -16.96 4.11
CA ALA A 180 2.73 -18.20 3.73
C ALA A 180 3.57 -18.08 2.44
N ASP A 181 3.17 -17.19 1.52
CA ASP A 181 3.92 -16.92 0.29
C ASP A 181 5.11 -15.98 0.56
N VAL A 182 4.98 -15.07 1.54
CA VAL A 182 6.09 -14.20 2.00
C VAL A 182 7.23 -15.06 2.56
N ASP A 183 6.92 -16.04 3.42
CA ASP A 183 7.93 -16.93 4.00
C ASP A 183 8.74 -17.66 2.91
N ARG A 184 8.05 -18.19 1.89
CA ARG A 184 8.72 -18.86 0.74
C ARG A 184 9.61 -17.92 -0.05
N LEU A 185 9.17 -16.68 -0.26
CA LEU A 185 9.99 -15.67 -0.93
C LEU A 185 11.22 -15.32 -0.09
N HIS A 186 11.06 -15.15 1.21
CA HIS A 186 12.15 -14.86 2.14
C HIS A 186 13.18 -15.99 2.15
N GLU A 187 12.78 -17.26 2.21
CA GLU A 187 13.68 -18.40 2.09
C GLU A 187 14.50 -18.36 0.80
N ALA A 188 13.88 -18.01 -0.33
CA ALA A 188 14.60 -17.88 -1.60
C ALA A 188 15.60 -16.71 -1.57
N VAL A 189 15.21 -15.56 -1.02
CA VAL A 189 16.09 -14.37 -0.91
C VAL A 189 17.29 -14.65 0.01
N VAL A 190 17.08 -15.39 1.11
CA VAL A 190 18.15 -15.82 2.01
C VAL A 190 19.17 -16.68 1.25
N ARG A 191 18.70 -17.66 0.44
CA ARG A 191 19.60 -18.48 -0.39
C ARG A 191 20.44 -17.64 -1.37
N PHE A 192 19.86 -16.60 -1.97
CA PHE A 192 20.60 -15.68 -2.85
C PHE A 192 21.67 -14.89 -2.09
N ALA A 193 21.34 -14.40 -0.90
CA ALA A 193 22.29 -13.74 -0.04
C ALA A 193 23.44 -14.70 0.38
N GLU A 194 23.12 -15.90 0.85
CA GLU A 194 24.11 -16.94 1.24
C GLU A 194 25.04 -17.33 0.07
N ALA A 195 24.55 -17.26 -1.17
CA ALA A 195 25.36 -17.43 -2.38
C ALA A 195 26.25 -16.21 -2.70
N GLY A 196 26.26 -15.17 -1.84
CA GLY A 196 27.13 -14.00 -1.97
C GLY A 196 26.50 -12.80 -2.69
N THR A 197 25.22 -12.84 -3.07
CA THR A 197 24.51 -11.70 -3.63
C THR A 197 24.26 -10.65 -2.54
N MET A 198 24.51 -9.38 -2.84
CA MET A 198 24.10 -8.25 -2.00
C MET A 198 22.63 -7.97 -2.25
N VAL A 199 21.78 -8.06 -1.27
CA VAL A 199 20.34 -7.82 -1.43
C VAL A 199 19.94 -6.50 -0.77
N MET A 200 19.34 -5.59 -1.56
CA MET A 200 18.62 -4.43 -1.05
C MET A 200 17.12 -4.76 -1.09
N TYR A 201 16.52 -4.89 0.08
CA TYR A 201 15.12 -5.25 0.23
C TYR A 201 14.31 -4.02 0.66
N VAL A 202 13.45 -3.54 -0.22
CA VAL A 202 12.65 -2.33 0.02
C VAL A 202 11.23 -2.74 0.34
N THR A 203 10.74 -2.34 1.52
CA THR A 203 9.39 -2.69 1.96
C THR A 203 8.80 -1.61 2.86
N HIS A 204 7.48 -1.55 2.89
CA HIS A 204 6.70 -0.82 3.89
C HIS A 204 6.11 -1.79 4.95
N ARG A 205 6.21 -3.11 4.76
CA ARG A 205 5.78 -4.14 5.71
C ARG A 205 6.89 -4.37 6.73
N LEU A 206 6.91 -3.54 7.78
CA LEU A 206 7.99 -3.54 8.78
C LEU A 206 8.01 -4.81 9.64
N GLY A 207 6.85 -5.46 9.82
CA GLY A 207 6.71 -6.70 10.57
C GLY A 207 7.44 -7.89 9.94
N ASP A 208 7.69 -7.85 8.63
CA ASP A 208 8.37 -8.94 7.90
C ASP A 208 9.91 -8.90 8.04
N LEU A 209 10.49 -7.83 8.61
CA LEU A 209 11.94 -7.61 8.66
C LEU A 209 12.67 -8.25 9.84
N PRO A 210 12.09 -8.35 11.06
CA PRO A 210 12.74 -8.98 12.19
C PRO A 210 13.09 -10.44 11.88
N GLY A 211 14.36 -10.82 12.10
CA GLY A 211 14.85 -12.17 11.82
C GLY A 211 15.16 -12.47 10.34
N PHE A 212 14.75 -11.58 9.42
CA PHE A 212 15.01 -11.72 7.98
C PHE A 212 16.16 -10.80 7.51
N ALA A 213 16.09 -9.50 7.84
CA ALA A 213 17.10 -8.55 7.41
C ALA A 213 18.32 -8.52 8.34
N SER A 214 19.52 -8.41 7.76
CA SER A 214 20.79 -8.30 8.50
C SER A 214 21.03 -6.88 9.01
N ARG A 215 20.67 -5.88 8.22
CA ARG A 215 20.69 -4.44 8.54
C ARG A 215 19.48 -3.75 7.94
N ALA A 216 19.14 -2.60 8.51
CA ALA A 216 18.09 -1.75 7.97
C ALA A 216 18.53 -0.28 8.00
N THR A 217 18.42 0.40 6.86
CA THR A 217 18.56 1.86 6.76
C THR A 217 17.19 2.51 6.65
N VAL A 218 16.93 3.51 7.48
CA VAL A 218 15.66 4.26 7.46
C VAL A 218 15.86 5.61 6.79
N LEU A 219 15.08 5.86 5.74
CA LEU A 219 15.01 7.13 5.03
C LEU A 219 13.77 7.92 5.48
N ARG A 220 13.98 9.23 5.74
CA ARG A 220 12.89 10.18 6.00
C ARG A 220 13.26 11.54 5.41
N ASP A 221 12.32 12.13 4.64
CA ASP A 221 12.48 13.44 3.98
C ASP A 221 13.80 13.56 3.16
N GLY A 222 14.16 12.51 2.45
CA GLY A 222 15.34 12.46 1.59
C GLY A 222 16.68 12.23 2.31
N ARG A 223 16.68 11.95 3.61
CA ARG A 223 17.89 11.74 4.42
C ARG A 223 17.86 10.40 5.15
N VAL A 224 19.03 9.86 5.42
CA VAL A 224 19.18 8.73 6.35
C VAL A 224 18.99 9.23 7.78
N VAL A 225 17.99 8.73 8.48
CA VAL A 225 17.73 9.07 9.90
C VAL A 225 18.37 8.08 10.86
N GLY A 226 18.79 6.91 10.37
CA GLY A 226 19.56 5.94 11.12
C GLY A 226 19.67 4.60 10.42
N GLU A 227 20.53 3.77 10.99
CA GLU A 227 20.82 2.41 10.56
C GLU A 227 20.72 1.47 11.75
N LEU A 228 20.11 0.31 11.56
CA LEU A 228 19.88 -0.71 12.59
C LEU A 228 20.59 -2.01 12.20
N GLY A 229 21.29 -2.63 13.15
CA GLY A 229 21.78 -4.01 13.02
C GLY A 229 20.67 -5.04 13.26
N ALA A 230 20.90 -6.31 12.87
CA ALA A 230 19.91 -7.38 12.94
C ALA A 230 19.17 -7.51 14.29
N SER A 231 19.88 -7.34 15.42
CA SER A 231 19.32 -7.44 16.75
C SER A 231 18.48 -6.21 17.17
N GLU A 232 18.63 -5.09 16.46
CA GLU A 232 17.92 -3.83 16.69
C GLU A 232 16.71 -3.64 15.78
N ILE A 233 16.59 -4.50 14.74
CA ILE A 233 15.45 -4.49 13.81
C ILE A 233 14.24 -5.03 14.55
N ARG A 234 13.40 -4.11 15.05
CA ARG A 234 12.14 -4.38 15.70
C ARG A 234 11.09 -3.44 15.15
N HIS A 235 9.84 -3.90 15.10
CA HIS A 235 8.72 -3.13 14.54
C HIS A 235 8.60 -1.74 15.18
N ASP A 236 8.54 -1.68 16.52
CA ASP A 236 8.44 -0.46 17.31
C ASP A 236 9.56 0.55 16.99
N ARG A 237 10.79 0.06 16.89
CA ARG A 237 11.95 0.90 16.62
C ARG A 237 11.96 1.47 15.19
N LEU A 238 11.58 0.65 14.21
CA LEU A 238 11.44 1.09 12.81
C LEU A 238 10.35 2.16 12.68
N VAL A 239 9.19 1.94 13.31
CA VAL A 239 8.08 2.91 13.33
C VAL A 239 8.53 4.23 13.94
N GLU A 240 9.18 4.20 15.11
CA GLU A 240 9.71 5.40 15.77
C GLU A 240 10.64 6.21 14.86
N MET A 241 11.55 5.53 14.15
CA MET A 241 12.49 6.21 13.24
C MET A 241 11.80 6.78 12.00
N ILE A 242 10.80 6.08 11.44
CA ILE A 242 10.06 6.52 10.24
C ILE A 242 9.16 7.72 10.57
N VAL A 243 8.45 7.65 11.70
CA VAL A 243 7.46 8.67 12.09
C VAL A 243 8.11 9.81 12.88
N GLY A 244 9.08 9.49 13.73
CA GLY A 244 9.76 10.44 14.60
C GLY A 244 9.10 10.65 15.96
N VAL A 245 8.10 9.80 16.29
CA VAL A 245 7.43 9.72 17.60
C VAL A 245 7.36 8.26 18.01
N SER A 246 7.34 7.96 19.31
CA SER A 246 7.29 6.58 19.78
C SER A 246 5.93 5.93 19.48
N GLU A 247 5.93 4.62 19.31
CA GLU A 247 4.69 3.83 19.14
C GLU A 247 3.76 4.01 20.36
N GLU A 248 4.33 4.10 21.56
CA GLU A 248 3.58 4.38 22.81
C GLU A 248 2.90 5.75 22.77
N GLU A 249 3.54 6.79 22.23
CA GLU A 249 2.94 8.11 22.04
C GLU A 249 1.81 8.06 21.00
N LEU A 250 1.99 7.29 19.92
CA LEU A 250 0.94 7.07 18.92
C LEU A 250 -0.25 6.29 19.49
N LEU A 251 0.02 5.23 20.25
CA LEU A 251 -1.00 4.41 20.92
C LEU A 251 -1.68 5.19 22.06
N SER A 252 -0.98 6.01 22.82
CA SER A 252 -1.57 6.83 23.87
C SER A 252 -2.45 7.94 23.31
N ALA A 253 -2.05 8.56 22.21
CA ALA A 253 -2.90 9.47 21.45
C ALA A 253 -4.15 8.74 20.90
N ALA A 254 -3.99 7.50 20.44
CA ALA A 254 -5.09 6.65 20.00
C ALA A 254 -6.03 6.23 21.13
N SER A 255 -5.48 5.86 22.30
CA SER A 255 -6.25 5.35 23.46
C SER A 255 -7.02 6.44 24.21
N SER A 256 -6.58 7.70 24.15
CA SER A 256 -7.25 8.81 24.82
C SER A 256 -8.62 9.15 24.25
N HIS A 257 -9.00 8.58 23.11
CA HIS A 257 -10.27 8.83 22.41
C HIS A 257 -11.24 7.63 22.38
N VAL A 258 -10.93 6.53 23.10
CA VAL A 258 -11.90 5.44 23.29
C VAL A 258 -12.97 5.92 24.25
N VAL A 259 -13.97 6.58 23.72
CA VAL A 259 -15.20 6.94 24.47
C VAL A 259 -16.00 5.67 24.69
N ASP A 260 -16.38 5.42 25.93
CA ASP A 260 -17.13 4.25 26.40
C ASP A 260 -18.35 3.95 25.51
N ALA A 261 -18.36 2.77 24.90
CA ALA A 261 -19.35 2.37 23.87
C ALA A 261 -20.74 1.98 24.46
N SER A 262 -20.91 2.07 25.77
CA SER A 262 -22.01 1.38 26.49
C SER A 262 -23.39 2.07 26.44
N ALA A 263 -23.56 3.24 25.77
CA ALA A 263 -24.86 3.95 25.73
C ALA A 263 -25.01 4.88 24.54
N ARG A 264 -24.63 4.46 23.33
CA ARG A 264 -24.84 5.31 22.14
C ARG A 264 -26.14 4.95 21.45
N ASP A 265 -26.92 5.97 21.05
CA ASP A 265 -28.09 5.77 20.20
C ASP A 265 -27.62 5.21 18.85
N GLU A 266 -28.16 4.05 18.47
CA GLU A 266 -27.92 3.45 17.14
C GLU A 266 -28.50 4.38 16.07
N ARG A 267 -27.66 4.84 15.17
CA ARG A 267 -28.07 5.71 14.07
C ARG A 267 -28.17 4.96 12.75
N LEU A 268 -27.08 4.31 12.34
CA LEU A 268 -27.07 3.45 11.15
C LEU A 268 -27.35 2.00 11.60
N VAL A 269 -28.39 1.40 11.06
CA VAL A 269 -28.77 0.01 11.40
C VAL A 269 -29.01 -0.80 10.12
N LEU A 270 -28.30 -1.90 10.00
CA LEU A 270 -28.46 -2.89 8.94
C LEU A 270 -29.12 -4.14 9.53
N ARG A 271 -30.19 -4.64 8.88
CA ARG A 271 -30.90 -5.86 9.30
C ARG A 271 -31.03 -6.83 8.15
N ASP A 272 -30.38 -7.99 8.30
CA ASP A 272 -30.44 -9.12 7.36
C ASP A 272 -30.27 -8.71 5.89
N VAL A 273 -29.31 -7.81 5.63
CA VAL A 273 -29.04 -7.27 4.30
C VAL A 273 -28.47 -8.38 3.42
N VAL A 274 -29.08 -8.59 2.25
CA VAL A 274 -28.68 -9.59 1.25
C VAL A 274 -28.49 -8.88 -0.09
N GLY A 275 -27.41 -9.23 -0.81
CA GLY A 275 -27.13 -8.72 -2.16
C GLY A 275 -25.71 -9.07 -2.61
N GLY A 276 -25.53 -9.50 -3.85
CA GLY A 276 -24.27 -9.97 -4.36
C GLY A 276 -23.66 -11.09 -3.50
N PRO A 277 -22.44 -10.94 -2.97
CA PRO A 277 -21.82 -11.93 -2.07
C PRO A 277 -22.37 -11.87 -0.63
N VAL A 278 -23.10 -10.83 -0.23
CA VAL A 278 -23.68 -10.66 1.11
C VAL A 278 -24.96 -11.50 1.24
N ARG A 279 -25.04 -12.33 2.29
CA ARG A 279 -26.13 -13.33 2.48
C ARG A 279 -26.95 -13.14 3.74
N GLY A 280 -26.77 -12.03 4.46
CA GLY A 280 -27.47 -11.76 5.72
C GLY A 280 -26.59 -10.98 6.69
N ALA A 281 -26.19 -9.76 6.30
CA ALA A 281 -25.40 -8.90 7.16
C ALA A 281 -26.29 -8.06 8.07
N SER A 282 -25.97 -8.09 9.38
CA SER A 282 -26.64 -7.27 10.39
C SER A 282 -25.60 -6.60 11.27
N LEU A 283 -25.66 -5.27 11.39
CA LEU A 283 -24.80 -4.49 12.27
C LEU A 283 -25.45 -3.14 12.60
N SER A 284 -24.94 -2.47 13.62
CA SER A 284 -25.34 -1.11 13.94
C SER A 284 -24.12 -0.22 14.22
N VAL A 285 -24.25 1.07 13.90
CA VAL A 285 -23.26 2.10 14.19
C VAL A 285 -23.95 3.23 14.94
N GLY A 286 -23.41 3.58 16.11
CA GLY A 286 -23.91 4.69 16.93
C GLY A 286 -23.32 6.03 16.51
N ALA A 287 -23.90 7.12 17.04
CA ALA A 287 -23.33 8.46 16.88
C ALA A 287 -21.90 8.54 17.41
N GLY A 288 -20.96 8.98 16.58
CA GLY A 288 -19.56 9.07 16.93
C GLY A 288 -18.86 7.72 17.15
N GLU A 289 -19.41 6.66 16.62
CA GLU A 289 -18.84 5.32 16.69
C GLU A 289 -18.10 4.99 15.39
N ILE A 290 -16.94 4.35 15.52
CA ILE A 290 -16.20 3.75 14.41
C ILE A 290 -16.35 2.25 14.50
N VAL A 291 -17.05 1.66 13.54
CA VAL A 291 -17.28 0.20 13.45
C VAL A 291 -16.48 -0.38 12.30
N GLY A 292 -15.68 -1.40 12.58
CA GLY A 292 -14.93 -2.15 11.59
C GLY A 292 -15.73 -3.32 11.01
N VAL A 293 -15.45 -3.70 9.77
CA VAL A 293 -15.92 -4.96 9.17
C VAL A 293 -14.70 -5.75 8.72
N ALA A 294 -14.46 -6.87 9.42
CA ALA A 294 -13.41 -7.83 9.08
C ALA A 294 -14.01 -9.00 8.29
N GLY A 295 -13.17 -9.71 7.54
CA GLY A 295 -13.55 -10.90 6.77
C GLY A 295 -12.56 -11.20 5.66
N LEU A 296 -12.58 -12.40 5.10
CA LEU A 296 -11.74 -12.80 4.00
C LEU A 296 -12.08 -12.04 2.71
N VAL A 297 -11.13 -12.02 1.77
CA VAL A 297 -11.36 -11.47 0.43
C VAL A 297 -12.52 -12.23 -0.23
N GLY A 298 -13.50 -11.48 -0.76
CA GLY A 298 -14.71 -12.05 -1.34
C GLY A 298 -15.88 -12.28 -0.36
N ALA A 299 -15.70 -12.03 0.93
CA ALA A 299 -16.78 -12.14 1.93
C ALA A 299 -17.93 -11.13 1.76
N GLY A 300 -17.78 -10.16 0.87
CA GLY A 300 -18.83 -9.16 0.58
C GLY A 300 -18.68 -7.83 1.29
N ARG A 301 -17.52 -7.53 1.87
CA ARG A 301 -17.26 -6.31 2.64
C ARG A 301 -17.54 -5.04 1.82
N SER A 302 -16.92 -4.88 0.64
CA SER A 302 -17.12 -3.73 -0.25
C SER A 302 -18.56 -3.64 -0.75
N SER A 303 -19.18 -4.78 -1.12
CA SER A 303 -20.59 -4.81 -1.55
C SER A 303 -21.55 -4.37 -0.45
N LEU A 304 -21.22 -4.65 0.82
CA LEU A 304 -21.98 -4.14 1.96
C LEU A 304 -21.94 -2.61 2.02
N LEU A 305 -20.75 -2.01 1.85
CA LEU A 305 -20.61 -0.56 1.80
C LEU A 305 -21.34 0.05 0.61
N GLU A 306 -21.28 -0.57 -0.57
CA GLU A 306 -21.99 -0.13 -1.77
C GLU A 306 -23.52 -0.12 -1.60
N MET A 307 -24.08 -1.11 -0.89
CA MET A 307 -25.50 -1.16 -0.56
C MET A 307 -25.90 -0.07 0.44
N VAL A 308 -25.06 0.23 1.43
CA VAL A 308 -25.29 1.35 2.37
C VAL A 308 -25.16 2.69 1.68
N PHE A 309 -24.20 2.84 0.76
CA PHE A 309 -24.01 4.06 -0.03
C PHE A 309 -25.15 4.29 -1.01
N GLY A 310 -25.82 3.21 -1.46
CA GLY A 310 -26.91 3.26 -2.43
C GLY A 310 -26.46 3.14 -3.89
N SER A 311 -25.21 2.70 -4.16
CA SER A 311 -24.76 2.36 -5.51
C SER A 311 -25.24 0.98 -5.96
N GLN A 312 -25.42 0.05 -5.01
CA GLN A 312 -25.98 -1.28 -5.23
C GLN A 312 -27.34 -1.42 -4.49
N GLU A 313 -28.34 -2.00 -5.16
CA GLU A 313 -29.64 -2.30 -4.53
C GLU A 313 -29.54 -3.60 -3.72
N PRO A 314 -29.91 -3.61 -2.43
CA PRO A 314 -30.03 -4.85 -1.68
C PRO A 314 -31.21 -5.70 -2.21
N GLU A 315 -31.03 -7.00 -2.29
CA GLU A 315 -32.06 -7.95 -2.72
C GLU A 315 -33.12 -8.16 -1.63
N SER A 316 -32.69 -8.09 -0.35
CA SER A 316 -33.58 -8.13 0.81
C SER A 316 -32.90 -7.53 2.04
N GLY A 317 -33.64 -7.40 3.14
CA GLY A 317 -33.20 -6.72 4.36
C GLY A 317 -33.52 -5.22 4.37
N SER A 318 -33.00 -4.50 5.36
CA SER A 318 -33.17 -3.06 5.46
C SER A 318 -31.89 -2.37 5.92
N VAL A 319 -31.71 -1.13 5.42
CA VAL A 319 -30.72 -0.17 5.90
C VAL A 319 -31.49 1.04 6.40
N GLU A 320 -31.27 1.41 7.64
CA GLU A 320 -31.97 2.50 8.32
C GLU A 320 -30.95 3.51 8.86
N LEU A 321 -31.25 4.80 8.71
CA LEU A 321 -30.51 5.90 9.34
C LEU A 321 -31.49 6.72 10.19
N ASP A 322 -31.18 6.89 11.48
CA ASP A 322 -32.03 7.55 12.47
C ASP A 322 -33.47 7.01 12.49
N GLY A 323 -33.61 5.69 12.31
CA GLY A 323 -34.92 5.00 12.26
C GLY A 323 -35.69 5.20 10.95
N ALA A 324 -35.14 5.91 9.97
CA ALA A 324 -35.71 6.07 8.66
C ALA A 324 -35.02 5.16 7.63
N PRO A 325 -35.78 4.44 6.78
CA PRO A 325 -35.18 3.56 5.78
C PRO A 325 -34.45 4.37 4.71
N LEU A 326 -33.19 4.04 4.47
CA LEU A 326 -32.42 4.50 3.32
C LEU A 326 -32.91 3.72 2.09
N ARG A 327 -33.81 4.38 1.30
CA ARG A 327 -34.42 3.76 0.13
C ARG A 327 -33.50 3.91 -1.07
N TRP A 328 -33.11 2.79 -1.65
CA TRP A 328 -32.34 2.77 -2.89
C TRP A 328 -33.06 3.56 -4.02
N ARG A 329 -32.28 4.32 -4.78
CA ARG A 329 -32.73 5.10 -5.92
C ARG A 329 -31.75 4.92 -7.07
N SER A 330 -32.20 4.36 -8.19
CA SER A 330 -31.35 4.11 -9.35
C SER A 330 -30.47 5.33 -9.73
N GLY A 331 -29.15 5.12 -9.71
CA GLY A 331 -28.16 6.12 -10.11
C GLY A 331 -27.99 7.31 -9.15
N LYS A 332 -28.48 7.22 -7.91
CA LYS A 332 -28.33 8.28 -6.89
C LYS A 332 -27.90 7.68 -5.56
N PRO A 333 -26.64 7.88 -5.14
CA PRO A 333 -26.22 7.66 -3.77
C PRO A 333 -27.05 8.47 -2.78
N HIS A 334 -27.04 8.06 -1.53
CA HIS A 334 -27.70 8.78 -0.44
C HIS A 334 -26.92 10.05 -0.10
N ASP A 335 -27.60 11.20 -0.03
CA ASP A 335 -26.97 12.51 0.20
C ASP A 335 -26.32 12.58 1.60
N GLU A 336 -26.82 11.79 2.57
CA GLU A 336 -26.37 11.70 3.96
C GLU A 336 -25.14 10.80 4.12
N VAL A 337 -24.78 10.03 3.09
CA VAL A 337 -23.74 9.02 3.15
C VAL A 337 -22.58 9.39 2.21
N ALA A 338 -21.36 9.37 2.73
CA ALA A 338 -20.15 9.53 1.92
C ALA A 338 -19.35 8.23 1.88
N LEU A 339 -18.74 7.91 0.73
CA LEU A 339 -17.91 6.73 0.51
C LEU A 339 -16.51 7.12 0.05
N VAL A 340 -15.51 6.59 0.74
CA VAL A 340 -14.11 6.52 0.27
C VAL A 340 -13.91 5.11 -0.29
N PRO A 341 -13.80 4.93 -1.62
CA PRO A 341 -13.68 3.62 -2.23
C PRO A 341 -12.26 3.07 -2.15
N GLU A 342 -12.10 1.74 -2.28
CA GLU A 342 -10.82 1.03 -2.31
C GLU A 342 -9.91 1.56 -3.43
N ASN A 343 -10.43 1.60 -4.67
CA ASN A 343 -9.65 2.07 -5.81
C ASN A 343 -9.78 3.59 -6.00
N ARG A 344 -8.93 4.34 -5.27
CA ARG A 344 -8.96 5.81 -5.34
C ARG A 344 -8.76 6.38 -6.74
N VAL A 345 -7.97 5.71 -7.59
CA VAL A 345 -7.59 6.21 -8.92
C VAL A 345 -8.72 6.08 -9.92
N LEU A 346 -9.45 4.97 -9.87
CA LEU A 346 -10.56 4.70 -10.79
C LEU A 346 -11.87 5.32 -10.31
N ASP A 347 -12.14 5.27 -8.99
CA ASP A 347 -13.47 5.51 -8.46
C ASP A 347 -13.60 6.84 -7.70
N ALA A 348 -12.47 7.45 -7.32
CA ALA A 348 -12.51 8.67 -6.53
C ALA A 348 -11.72 9.85 -7.11
N ALA A 349 -10.63 9.66 -7.82
CA ALA A 349 -9.73 10.74 -8.22
C ALA A 349 -10.01 11.25 -9.64
N PHE A 350 -10.03 12.57 -9.79
CA PHE A 350 -9.99 13.23 -11.10
C PHE A 350 -8.54 13.66 -11.36
N LEU A 351 -7.70 12.71 -11.80
CA LEU A 351 -6.25 12.89 -11.92
C LEU A 351 -5.78 14.12 -12.68
N PRO A 352 -6.39 14.51 -13.84
CA PRO A 352 -6.00 15.71 -14.59
C PRO A 352 -6.41 17.02 -13.92
N LEU A 353 -7.41 17.00 -13.03
CA LEU A 353 -7.92 18.18 -12.37
C LEU A 353 -7.01 18.60 -11.21
N SER A 354 -7.12 19.87 -10.80
CA SER A 354 -6.38 20.41 -9.66
C SER A 354 -6.81 19.78 -8.32
N LEU A 355 -6.00 19.98 -7.28
CA LEU A 355 -6.36 19.62 -5.91
C LEU A 355 -7.64 20.33 -5.47
N THR A 356 -7.78 21.64 -5.80
CA THR A 356 -9.01 22.41 -5.53
C THR A 356 -10.22 21.74 -6.16
N GLU A 357 -10.19 21.45 -7.45
CA GLU A 357 -11.32 20.82 -8.16
C GLU A 357 -11.67 19.44 -7.60
N ASN A 358 -10.66 18.65 -7.21
CA ASN A 358 -10.91 17.36 -6.57
C ASN A 358 -11.59 17.49 -5.20
N ILE A 359 -11.17 18.43 -4.35
CA ILE A 359 -11.77 18.62 -3.01
C ILE A 359 -13.23 19.13 -3.11
N VAL A 360 -13.53 19.98 -4.08
CA VAL A 360 -14.87 20.58 -4.20
C VAL A 360 -15.84 19.78 -5.08
N ALA A 361 -15.37 18.75 -5.76
CA ALA A 361 -16.14 18.03 -6.80
C ALA A 361 -17.56 17.62 -6.39
N THR A 362 -17.75 17.14 -5.15
CA THR A 362 -19.05 16.68 -4.63
C THR A 362 -19.88 17.80 -4.00
N THR A 363 -19.32 18.99 -3.78
CA THR A 363 -19.93 20.06 -2.97
C THR A 363 -19.86 21.43 -3.62
N THR A 364 -19.78 21.49 -4.95
CA THR A 364 -19.75 22.73 -5.73
C THR A 364 -20.95 23.64 -5.43
N GLY A 365 -22.10 23.06 -5.08
CA GLY A 365 -23.31 23.80 -4.69
C GLY A 365 -23.12 24.71 -3.48
N LYS A 366 -22.24 24.38 -2.54
CA LYS A 366 -21.96 25.19 -1.33
C LYS A 366 -21.33 26.56 -1.65
N CYS A 367 -20.61 26.67 -2.76
CA CYS A 367 -19.99 27.93 -3.23
C CYS A 367 -20.78 28.67 -4.30
N TRP A 368 -21.98 28.19 -4.64
CA TRP A 368 -22.84 28.80 -5.64
C TRP A 368 -23.67 29.93 -5.04
N ARG A 369 -23.51 31.16 -5.54
CA ARG A 369 -24.30 32.32 -5.12
C ARG A 369 -24.90 33.06 -6.33
N ASN A 370 -26.21 33.27 -6.36
CA ASN A 370 -26.90 34.02 -7.40
C ASN A 370 -26.57 33.59 -8.84
N GLY A 371 -26.40 32.26 -9.07
CA GLY A 371 -26.09 31.74 -10.39
C GLY A 371 -24.59 31.83 -10.78
N VAL A 372 -23.71 32.21 -9.88
CA VAL A 372 -22.28 32.34 -10.10
C VAL A 372 -21.50 31.58 -9.03
N LEU A 373 -20.50 30.82 -9.46
CA LEU A 373 -19.58 30.14 -8.56
C LEU A 373 -18.55 31.13 -7.97
N ASN A 374 -18.45 31.19 -6.65
CA ASN A 374 -17.51 32.06 -5.97
C ASN A 374 -16.15 31.37 -5.79
N HIS A 375 -15.33 31.36 -6.83
CA HIS A 375 -14.00 30.74 -6.83
C HIS A 375 -13.05 31.28 -5.74
N ARG A 376 -13.23 32.53 -5.31
CA ARG A 376 -12.38 33.10 -4.25
C ARG A 376 -12.70 32.50 -2.87
N ALA A 377 -13.98 32.32 -2.57
CA ALA A 377 -14.43 31.66 -1.35
C ALA A 377 -14.07 30.19 -1.36
N GLU A 378 -14.24 29.51 -2.49
CA GLU A 378 -13.88 28.13 -2.73
C GLU A 378 -12.41 27.86 -2.44
N ARG A 379 -11.51 28.65 -3.05
CA ARG A 379 -10.04 28.53 -2.80
C ARG A 379 -9.68 28.82 -1.34
N ALA A 380 -10.34 29.75 -0.68
CA ALA A 380 -10.08 30.05 0.72
C ALA A 380 -10.44 28.87 1.62
N GLN A 381 -11.58 28.22 1.37
CA GLN A 381 -11.99 27.00 2.09
C GLN A 381 -11.03 25.85 1.82
N VAL A 382 -10.66 25.63 0.56
CA VAL A 382 -9.71 24.54 0.21
C VAL A 382 -8.36 24.74 0.88
N ARG A 383 -7.83 25.98 0.96
CA ARG A 383 -6.59 26.25 1.70
C ARG A 383 -6.67 25.85 3.15
N GLN A 384 -7.79 26.17 3.79
CA GLN A 384 -8.03 25.78 5.17
C GLN A 384 -8.05 24.24 5.32
N ILE A 385 -8.81 23.54 4.47
CA ILE A 385 -8.89 22.07 4.47
C ILE A 385 -7.51 21.44 4.23
N VAL A 386 -6.74 21.96 3.27
CA VAL A 386 -5.38 21.46 2.96
C VAL A 386 -4.46 21.61 4.16
N ALA A 387 -4.54 22.73 4.88
CA ALA A 387 -3.76 22.97 6.08
C ALA A 387 -4.17 22.07 7.26
N GLU A 388 -5.47 21.94 7.51
CA GLU A 388 -6.04 21.12 8.59
C GLU A 388 -5.78 19.63 8.38
N SER A 389 -5.91 19.13 7.12
CA SER A 389 -5.66 17.74 6.78
C SER A 389 -4.17 17.42 6.57
N GLY A 390 -3.28 18.39 6.71
CA GLY A 390 -1.84 18.19 6.50
C GLY A 390 -1.49 17.67 5.09
N ILE A 391 -2.21 18.13 4.05
CA ILE A 391 -1.98 17.75 2.66
C ILE A 391 -0.77 18.52 2.13
N LYS A 392 0.26 17.81 1.68
CA LYS A 392 1.45 18.39 1.07
C LYS A 392 1.28 18.46 -0.45
N ALA A 393 1.15 19.67 -0.99
CA ALA A 393 1.07 19.95 -2.42
C ALA A 393 1.90 21.18 -2.77
N ALA A 394 2.38 21.30 -4.02
CA ALA A 394 3.13 22.48 -4.47
C ALA A 394 2.25 23.75 -4.48
N SER A 395 0.95 23.57 -4.74
CA SER A 395 -0.11 24.59 -4.64
C SER A 395 -1.47 23.91 -4.67
N GLU A 396 -2.54 24.64 -4.34
CA GLU A 396 -3.91 24.12 -4.44
C GLU A 396 -4.36 23.90 -5.89
N GLU A 397 -3.68 24.53 -6.84
CA GLU A 397 -3.90 24.38 -8.29
C GLU A 397 -3.03 23.27 -8.91
N ALA A 398 -2.20 22.57 -8.12
CA ALA A 398 -1.37 21.48 -8.64
C ALA A 398 -2.28 20.34 -9.17
N PRO A 399 -1.95 19.73 -10.33
CA PRO A 399 -2.68 18.57 -10.83
C PRO A 399 -2.69 17.43 -9.81
N PHE A 400 -3.84 16.82 -9.58
CA PHE A 400 -4.01 15.80 -8.54
C PHE A 400 -3.06 14.60 -8.70
N GLN A 401 -2.76 14.22 -9.94
CA GLN A 401 -1.79 13.16 -10.26
C GLN A 401 -0.36 13.42 -9.76
N THR A 402 -0.01 14.68 -9.45
CA THR A 402 1.34 15.04 -8.96
C THR A 402 1.51 14.84 -7.45
N LEU A 403 0.41 14.59 -6.74
CA LEU A 403 0.43 14.32 -5.32
C LEU A 403 0.87 12.88 -5.05
N SER A 404 1.56 12.67 -3.91
CA SER A 404 1.80 11.30 -3.42
C SER A 404 0.49 10.59 -3.07
N GLY A 405 0.48 9.24 -3.10
CA GLY A 405 -0.71 8.46 -2.78
C GLY A 405 -1.34 8.82 -1.44
N GLY A 406 -0.53 9.05 -0.40
CA GLY A 406 -1.02 9.49 0.91
C GLY A 406 -1.68 10.87 0.88
N ASN A 407 -1.15 11.84 0.11
CA ASN A 407 -1.78 13.15 -0.03
C ASN A 407 -3.04 13.10 -0.90
N GLN A 408 -3.09 12.23 -1.91
CA GLN A 408 -4.32 11.95 -2.68
C GLN A 408 -5.42 11.40 -1.76
N GLN A 409 -5.08 10.42 -0.92
CA GLN A 409 -6.02 9.80 0.01
C GLN A 409 -6.56 10.79 1.04
N LYS A 410 -5.70 11.59 1.65
CA LYS A 410 -6.10 12.69 2.54
C LYS A 410 -7.07 13.66 1.87
N ALA A 411 -6.82 14.03 0.62
CA ALA A 411 -7.69 14.92 -0.13
C ALA A 411 -9.06 14.30 -0.44
N ILE A 412 -9.12 12.98 -0.71
CA ILE A 412 -10.39 12.26 -0.91
C ILE A 412 -11.19 12.18 0.38
N VAL A 413 -10.56 11.85 1.51
CA VAL A 413 -11.21 11.87 2.83
C VAL A 413 -11.73 13.27 3.15
N ALA A 414 -10.91 14.30 2.98
CA ALA A 414 -11.29 15.70 3.19
C ALA A 414 -12.47 16.14 2.30
N ARG A 415 -12.52 15.68 1.04
CA ARG A 415 -13.65 15.91 0.15
C ARG A 415 -14.95 15.30 0.70
N CYS A 416 -14.87 14.05 1.18
CA CYS A 416 -16.02 13.35 1.77
C CYS A 416 -16.52 14.11 3.01
N LEU A 417 -15.65 14.48 3.92
CA LEU A 417 -15.99 15.22 5.14
C LEU A 417 -16.51 16.63 4.85
N ARG A 418 -16.04 17.30 3.79
CA ARG A 418 -16.56 18.60 3.36
C ARG A 418 -18.04 18.55 3.00
N GLY A 419 -18.54 17.38 2.62
CA GLY A 419 -19.97 17.12 2.40
C GLY A 419 -20.82 17.30 3.67
N GLU A 420 -20.21 17.18 4.85
CA GLU A 420 -20.89 17.09 6.15
C GLU A 420 -21.85 15.89 6.18
N PRO A 421 -21.37 14.67 5.84
CA PRO A 421 -22.20 13.49 5.84
C PRO A 421 -22.60 13.09 7.27
N GLU A 422 -23.68 12.34 7.40
CA GLU A 422 -24.08 11.70 8.66
C GLU A 422 -23.40 10.35 8.85
N VAL A 423 -23.05 9.69 7.73
CA VAL A 423 -22.34 8.41 7.68
C VAL A 423 -21.14 8.50 6.75
N LEU A 424 -19.98 8.08 7.22
CA LEU A 424 -18.77 7.93 6.42
C LEU A 424 -18.43 6.44 6.27
N LEU A 425 -18.39 5.98 5.02
CA LEU A 425 -17.99 4.64 4.65
C LEU A 425 -16.57 4.68 4.12
N LEU A 426 -15.74 3.77 4.60
CA LEU A 426 -14.31 3.68 4.27
C LEU A 426 -13.99 2.27 3.79
N ASP A 427 -13.62 2.13 2.52
CA ASP A 427 -13.18 0.85 1.95
C ASP A 427 -11.66 0.90 1.74
N GLU A 428 -10.93 0.12 2.53
CA GLU A 428 -9.46 0.07 2.54
C GLU A 428 -8.81 1.48 2.59
N PRO A 429 -9.15 2.33 3.58
CA PRO A 429 -8.85 3.76 3.55
C PRO A 429 -7.37 4.09 3.54
N THR A 430 -6.51 3.18 3.96
CA THR A 430 -5.05 3.41 4.03
C THR A 430 -4.27 2.49 3.10
N GLN A 431 -4.93 1.79 2.18
CA GLN A 431 -4.24 0.93 1.23
C GLN A 431 -3.27 1.73 0.34
N GLY A 432 -2.01 1.30 0.31
CA GLY A 432 -0.97 1.95 -0.50
C GLY A 432 -0.59 3.36 -0.05
N VAL A 433 -0.82 3.69 1.22
CA VAL A 433 -0.29 4.91 1.84
C VAL A 433 0.80 4.58 2.86
N ASP A 434 1.67 5.55 3.15
CA ASP A 434 2.70 5.36 4.16
C ASP A 434 2.17 5.50 5.59
N PHE A 435 2.98 5.08 6.55
CA PHE A 435 2.61 5.08 7.97
C PHE A 435 2.21 6.48 8.49
N ALA A 436 2.94 7.53 8.09
CA ALA A 436 2.63 8.90 8.53
C ALA A 436 1.32 9.41 7.93
N ALA A 437 1.05 9.09 6.66
CA ALA A 437 -0.23 9.41 6.03
C ALA A 437 -1.38 8.60 6.65
N ARG A 438 -1.15 7.30 6.99
CA ARG A 438 -2.10 6.44 7.71
C ARG A 438 -2.49 7.07 9.04
N ALA A 439 -1.51 7.42 9.87
CA ALA A 439 -1.75 8.05 11.18
C ALA A 439 -2.56 9.36 11.05
N ALA A 440 -2.23 10.20 10.07
CA ALA A 440 -2.97 11.45 9.84
C ALA A 440 -4.40 11.21 9.35
N ILE A 441 -4.66 10.19 8.51
CA ILE A 441 -6.00 9.80 8.07
C ILE A 441 -6.81 9.30 9.26
N HIS A 442 -6.25 8.41 10.09
CA HIS A 442 -6.89 7.90 11.30
C HIS A 442 -7.30 9.03 12.25
N GLU A 443 -6.40 10.00 12.48
CA GLU A 443 -6.68 11.15 13.33
C GLU A 443 -7.81 12.02 12.77
N THR A 444 -7.81 12.26 11.47
CA THR A 444 -8.90 12.99 10.79
C THR A 444 -10.24 12.28 10.97
N ILE A 445 -10.28 10.95 10.82
CA ILE A 445 -11.49 10.14 10.97
C ILE A 445 -11.97 10.14 12.43
N ARG A 446 -11.06 9.98 13.41
CA ARG A 446 -11.38 10.00 14.83
C ARG A 446 -11.94 11.37 15.26
N THR A 447 -11.33 12.45 14.77
CA THR A 447 -11.81 13.80 15.04
C THR A 447 -13.24 13.96 14.53
N ALA A 448 -13.52 13.58 13.29
CA ALA A 448 -14.86 13.64 12.72
C ALA A 448 -15.86 12.73 13.47
N ALA A 449 -15.45 11.53 13.88
CA ALA A 449 -16.28 10.66 14.71
C ALA A 449 -16.57 11.32 16.07
N SER A 450 -15.56 11.95 16.74
CA SER A 450 -15.78 12.65 18.01
C SER A 450 -16.80 13.78 17.93
N GLU A 451 -17.04 14.33 16.74
CA GLU A 451 -18.07 15.35 16.43
C GLU A 451 -19.45 14.72 16.14
N GLY A 452 -19.59 13.39 16.22
CA GLY A 452 -20.87 12.68 16.10
C GLY A 452 -21.07 11.93 14.78
N LEU A 453 -20.08 11.92 13.86
CA LEU A 453 -20.14 11.18 12.60
C LEU A 453 -20.17 9.67 12.86
N CYS A 454 -21.11 8.95 12.20
CA CYS A 454 -21.09 7.49 12.15
C CYS A 454 -20.06 7.01 11.14
N VAL A 455 -19.14 6.12 11.52
CA VAL A 455 -18.10 5.63 10.61
C VAL A 455 -18.16 4.10 10.50
N LEU A 456 -18.21 3.60 9.26
CA LEU A 456 -18.11 2.17 8.95
C LEU A 456 -16.85 1.94 8.10
N VAL A 457 -15.93 1.10 8.60
CA VAL A 457 -14.62 0.86 7.99
C VAL A 457 -14.50 -0.59 7.56
N VAL A 458 -14.09 -0.81 6.34
CA VAL A 458 -13.62 -2.11 5.84
C VAL A 458 -12.11 -2.02 5.67
N SER A 459 -11.38 -2.95 6.24
CA SER A 459 -9.94 -3.10 6.02
C SER A 459 -9.53 -4.57 6.02
N SER A 460 -8.56 -4.90 5.17
CA SER A 460 -7.84 -6.17 5.18
C SER A 460 -6.71 -6.19 6.21
N ASP A 461 -6.30 -5.01 6.70
CA ASP A 461 -5.31 -4.84 7.76
C ASP A 461 -6.02 -4.91 9.13
N LEU A 462 -5.91 -6.06 9.79
CA LEU A 462 -6.55 -6.30 11.09
C LEU A 462 -5.97 -5.39 12.19
N GLU A 463 -4.69 -5.02 12.10
CA GLU A 463 -4.07 -4.07 13.03
C GLU A 463 -4.73 -2.68 12.89
N GLU A 464 -5.03 -2.25 11.65
CA GLU A 464 -5.75 -1.01 11.40
C GLU A 464 -7.13 -1.01 12.07
N LEU A 465 -7.89 -2.10 11.93
CA LEU A 465 -9.21 -2.23 12.55
C LEU A 465 -9.12 -2.16 14.08
N VAL A 466 -8.16 -2.85 14.68
CA VAL A 466 -7.93 -2.84 16.13
C VAL A 466 -7.55 -1.45 16.64
N LEU A 467 -6.70 -0.74 15.89
CA LEU A 467 -6.25 0.60 16.28
C LEU A 467 -7.34 1.67 16.13
N MET A 468 -8.25 1.52 15.16
CA MET A 468 -9.16 2.59 14.79
C MET A 468 -10.59 2.40 15.30
N CYS A 469 -11.07 1.15 15.45
CA CYS A 469 -12.46 0.86 15.67
C CYS A 469 -12.83 0.69 17.15
N ASN A 470 -14.06 1.08 17.51
CA ASN A 470 -14.64 0.80 18.83
C ASN A 470 -15.08 -0.66 18.96
N LYS A 471 -15.57 -1.22 17.85
CA LYS A 471 -15.93 -2.64 17.69
C LYS A 471 -15.71 -3.07 16.25
N VAL A 472 -15.53 -4.36 16.04
CA VAL A 472 -15.40 -4.98 14.72
C VAL A 472 -16.41 -6.08 14.55
N VAL A 473 -17.13 -6.04 13.43
CA VAL A 473 -18.07 -7.07 13.00
C VAL A 473 -17.34 -8.01 12.03
N VAL A 474 -17.43 -9.31 12.25
CA VAL A 474 -16.79 -10.31 11.40
C VAL A 474 -17.79 -10.87 10.40
N LEU A 475 -17.46 -10.76 9.12
CA LEU A 475 -18.25 -11.24 7.98
C LEU A 475 -17.61 -12.51 7.41
N VAL A 476 -18.30 -13.64 7.51
CA VAL A 476 -17.87 -14.95 6.97
C VAL A 476 -18.91 -15.41 5.94
N ASP A 477 -18.49 -15.70 4.73
CA ASP A 477 -19.35 -16.14 3.63
C ASP A 477 -20.60 -15.26 3.42
N GLY A 478 -20.44 -13.95 3.62
CA GLY A 478 -21.52 -12.97 3.44
C GLY A 478 -22.47 -12.82 4.62
N VAL A 479 -22.21 -13.48 5.75
CA VAL A 479 -23.05 -13.44 6.96
C VAL A 479 -22.28 -12.84 8.12
N THR A 480 -22.92 -11.99 8.91
CA THR A 480 -22.36 -11.53 10.19
C THR A 480 -22.35 -12.66 11.19
N THR A 481 -21.15 -13.07 11.64
CA THR A 481 -20.98 -14.20 12.57
C THR A 481 -20.70 -13.76 13.99
N SER A 482 -19.99 -12.67 14.20
CA SER A 482 -19.62 -12.18 15.52
C SER A 482 -19.35 -10.67 15.51
N THR A 483 -19.43 -10.08 16.70
CA THR A 483 -18.99 -8.70 16.97
C THR A 483 -17.99 -8.73 18.10
N VAL A 484 -16.84 -8.10 17.91
CA VAL A 484 -15.71 -8.09 18.85
C VAL A 484 -15.44 -6.66 19.29
N SER A 485 -15.24 -6.46 20.59
CA SER A 485 -14.95 -5.14 21.16
C SER A 485 -14.11 -5.25 22.45
N GLY A 486 -13.57 -4.15 22.92
CA GLY A 486 -12.81 -4.08 24.18
C GLY A 486 -11.55 -4.94 24.15
N SER A 487 -11.29 -5.70 25.21
CA SER A 487 -10.09 -6.54 25.37
C SER A 487 -9.98 -7.69 24.36
N ASP A 488 -11.10 -8.11 23.77
CA ASP A 488 -11.15 -9.21 22.81
C ASP A 488 -10.84 -8.73 21.39
N LEU A 489 -10.77 -7.41 21.16
CA LEU A 489 -10.44 -6.81 19.88
C LEU A 489 -8.93 -6.86 19.66
N THR A 490 -8.44 -8.01 19.18
CA THR A 490 -7.03 -8.24 18.81
C THR A 490 -6.94 -8.80 17.41
N PRO A 491 -5.82 -8.58 16.69
CA PRO A 491 -5.64 -9.10 15.33
C PRO A 491 -5.79 -10.61 15.26
N GLU A 492 -5.21 -11.35 16.23
CA GLU A 492 -5.24 -12.81 16.28
C GLU A 492 -6.67 -13.33 16.46
N ASN A 493 -7.47 -12.66 17.29
CA ASN A 493 -8.87 -13.06 17.50
C ASN A 493 -9.72 -12.78 16.26
N LEU A 494 -9.51 -11.63 15.60
CA LEU A 494 -10.19 -11.30 14.35
C LEU A 494 -9.83 -12.27 13.23
N GLU A 495 -8.55 -12.65 13.10
CA GLU A 495 -8.10 -13.62 12.12
C GLU A 495 -8.75 -14.97 12.32
N ARG A 496 -8.73 -15.50 13.56
CA ARG A 496 -9.35 -16.76 13.93
C ARG A 496 -10.85 -16.80 13.60
N LEU A 497 -11.57 -15.74 13.95
CA LEU A 497 -13.00 -15.61 13.66
C LEU A 497 -13.28 -15.47 12.16
N GLY A 498 -12.42 -14.81 11.42
CA GLY A 498 -12.50 -14.65 9.97
C GLY A 498 -12.39 -15.97 9.20
N PHE A 499 -11.69 -16.97 9.76
CA PHE A 499 -11.63 -18.33 9.21
C PHE A 499 -12.83 -19.21 9.63
N GLY A 500 -13.83 -18.67 10.33
CA GLY A 500 -15.07 -19.37 10.67
C GLY A 500 -14.98 -20.27 11.93
N GLU A 501 -13.98 -20.10 12.78
CA GLU A 501 -13.96 -20.73 14.09
C GLU A 501 -15.00 -20.04 15.00
N VAL A 502 -16.11 -20.71 15.20
CA VAL A 502 -17.18 -20.24 16.11
C VAL A 502 -16.69 -20.31 17.55
N VAL A 503 -16.76 -19.18 18.28
CA VAL A 503 -16.59 -19.20 19.73
C VAL A 503 -17.70 -20.06 20.33
N SER A 504 -17.37 -21.31 20.68
CA SER A 504 -18.25 -22.18 21.52
C SER A 504 -18.18 -21.61 22.94
N GLY A 505 -19.14 -20.74 23.32
CA GLY A 505 -19.14 -20.24 24.69
C GLY A 505 -20.16 -19.15 24.94
N VAL A 506 -21.28 -19.57 25.39
CA VAL A 506 -22.31 -19.24 26.37
C VAL A 506 -23.69 -19.27 25.79
#